data_8b37b98caad4c3bebb23b541859f7445
#
_entry.id   8b37b98caad4c3bebb23b541859f7445
#
_cell.length_a   1.000
_cell.length_b   1.000
_cell.length_c   1.000
_cell.angle_alpha   90.00
_cell.angle_beta   90.00
_cell.angle_gamma   90.00
#
_symmetry.space_group_name_H-M   'P 1'
#
loop_
_entity.id
_entity.type
_entity.pdbx_description
1 polymer ?
#
loop_
_entity_poly.entity_id
_entity_poly.type
_entity_poly.pdbx_seq_one_letter_code
_entity_poly.pdbx_strand_id
1 'polypeptide(L)'
;MARSRWLPAYWGRNPWWIPPHLLGRVPRDVGEAELKVLGFVTFALLFEHYDTSLLGNALKYIREDLGIAETDLGFFQMLIRLGALPAFLIIPFVDRFGRRRLFLLSMIGLSLGTLATAFSQTAFHFVACQMVTRTFVLTASAIAVVIVAEELPASARGWGIGMLAAVSAIGHGLGAAMFSAIEVLPYGWRSLYALGVIPLLLLPMFRRHIKETARFQRHLDDSGAGGEGAEDHHTRWYSPLSAFANTHPRRALGMTILAATASLGHVVVLSFTGYFVLEYHGWEAYQLSMMVIVAGAVGVGGNVVAGRLADRVGRRRVGFTFLAVFPVGAWLFYNGPGWSLTVLWAVLVFTMMGGNVIIRALSSELFPTSHRGTSTGVLVLMETLGAALGLFILGMLQQQEGDLSRYIPMISLATLIAAAMLYLFPETRQRELESLSASG
;
A
#
# COMPACT_ATOMS: atom_id res chain seq x y z
N MET A 1 10.29 12.94 43.90
CA MET A 1 10.38 13.64 42.61
C MET A 1 9.00 14.13 42.23
N ALA A 2 8.75 15.43 42.30
CA ALA A 2 7.46 16.04 42.04
C ALA A 2 7.15 16.02 40.55
N ARG A 3 6.16 15.21 40.14
CA ARG A 3 5.59 15.28 38.80
C ARG A 3 5.00 16.66 38.58
N SER A 4 5.50 17.40 37.59
CA SER A 4 4.98 18.70 37.22
C SER A 4 3.48 18.63 36.94
N ARG A 5 2.66 19.28 37.72
CA ARG A 5 1.19 19.35 37.67
C ARG A 5 0.63 19.94 36.34
N TRP A 6 1.50 20.36 35.43
CA TRP A 6 1.11 21.13 34.22
C TRP A 6 1.18 20.34 32.91
N LEU A 7 1.73 19.13 32.90
CA LEU A 7 1.71 18.27 31.73
C LEU A 7 0.58 17.24 31.86
N PRO A 8 -0.32 17.12 30.88
CA PRO A 8 -1.34 16.09 30.90
C PRO A 8 -0.69 14.71 31.06
N ALA A 9 -1.27 13.84 31.88
CA ALA A 9 -0.69 12.54 32.30
C ALA A 9 -0.29 11.59 31.14
N TYR A 10 -0.70 11.90 29.93
CA TYR A 10 -0.40 11.13 28.72
C TYR A 10 0.88 11.55 27.97
N TRP A 11 1.42 12.78 28.21
CA TRP A 11 2.68 13.22 27.60
C TRP A 11 3.88 12.40 28.06
N GLY A 12 3.77 11.72 29.18
CA GLY A 12 4.81 10.85 29.71
C GLY A 12 4.81 9.42 29.15
N ARG A 13 3.87 9.04 28.27
CA ARG A 13 3.73 7.70 27.71
C ARG A 13 4.02 7.60 26.22
N ASN A 14 3.83 8.66 25.45
CA ASN A 14 4.13 8.63 24.02
C ASN A 14 5.65 8.70 23.83
N PRO A 15 6.26 7.75 23.09
CA PRO A 15 7.61 7.93 22.62
C PRO A 15 7.69 9.14 21.67
N TRP A 16 8.88 9.74 21.53
CA TRP A 16 9.09 10.96 20.75
C TRP A 16 8.65 10.85 19.28
N TRP A 17 8.67 9.66 18.71
CA TRP A 17 8.25 9.37 17.34
C TRP A 17 6.72 9.21 17.16
N ILE A 18 5.95 9.25 18.23
CA ILE A 18 4.47 9.30 18.20
C ILE A 18 4.00 10.66 18.74
N PRO A 19 4.01 11.72 17.93
CA PRO A 19 3.44 13.00 18.34
C PRO A 19 1.92 12.87 18.53
N PRO A 20 1.39 13.16 19.75
CA PRO A 20 0.00 12.88 20.10
C PRO A 20 -1.02 13.63 19.25
N HIS A 21 -0.65 14.78 18.72
CA HIS A 21 -1.51 15.64 17.90
C HIS A 21 -1.59 15.16 16.44
N LEU A 22 -0.61 14.36 15.96
CA LEU A 22 -0.58 13.83 14.59
C LEU A 22 -1.01 12.36 14.55
N LEU A 23 -0.49 11.55 15.45
CA LEU A 23 -0.63 10.08 15.42
C LEU A 23 -1.53 9.54 16.55
N GLY A 24 -2.14 10.42 17.35
CA GLY A 24 -3.02 10.05 18.44
C GLY A 24 -2.31 9.61 19.71
N ARG A 25 -3.09 9.19 20.71
CA ARG A 25 -2.59 8.73 22.00
C ARG A 25 -2.33 7.25 22.01
N VAL A 26 -1.24 6.83 22.61
CA VAL A 26 -0.98 5.41 22.86
C VAL A 26 -2.06 4.85 23.81
N PRO A 27 -2.73 3.75 23.46
CA PRO A 27 -3.68 3.08 24.37
C PRO A 27 -3.02 2.68 25.69
N ARG A 28 -3.81 2.66 26.79
CA ARG A 28 -3.27 2.46 28.15
C ARG A 28 -2.70 1.06 28.39
N ASP A 29 -3.17 0.10 27.63
CA ASP A 29 -2.88 -1.33 27.71
C ASP A 29 -1.69 -1.75 26.84
N VAL A 30 -1.09 -0.83 26.06
CA VAL A 30 0.11 -1.06 25.27
C VAL A 30 1.35 -0.78 26.13
N GLY A 31 2.22 -1.78 26.29
CA GLY A 31 3.46 -1.70 27.04
C GLY A 31 4.63 -1.17 26.22
N GLU A 32 5.80 -1.02 26.86
CA GLU A 32 7.02 -0.55 26.18
C GLU A 32 7.56 -1.56 25.16
N ALA A 33 7.38 -2.85 25.40
CA ALA A 33 7.87 -3.91 24.51
C ALA A 33 7.11 -3.88 23.19
N GLU A 34 5.77 -3.81 23.26
CA GLU A 34 4.88 -3.70 22.11
C GLU A 34 5.13 -2.42 21.32
N LEU A 35 5.35 -1.28 22.02
CA LEU A 35 5.70 -0.02 21.38
C LEU A 35 7.03 -0.07 20.64
N LYS A 36 8.03 -0.77 21.18
CA LYS A 36 9.33 -0.97 20.51
C LYS A 36 9.14 -1.79 19.23
N VAL A 37 8.42 -2.90 19.29
CA VAL A 37 8.13 -3.72 18.11
C VAL A 37 7.39 -2.90 17.07
N LEU A 38 6.31 -2.19 17.45
CA LEU A 38 5.56 -1.31 16.57
C LEU A 38 6.47 -0.26 15.92
N GLY A 39 7.34 0.38 16.70
CA GLY A 39 8.28 1.39 16.21
C GLY A 39 9.24 0.85 15.14
N PHE A 40 9.82 -0.32 15.36
CA PHE A 40 10.73 -0.93 14.39
C PHE A 40 9.99 -1.38 13.11
N VAL A 41 8.81 -1.96 13.26
CA VAL A 41 8.01 -2.41 12.12
C VAL A 41 7.52 -1.22 11.29
N THR A 42 7.01 -0.17 11.92
CA THR A 42 6.59 1.06 11.22
C THR A 42 7.75 1.77 10.53
N PHE A 43 8.92 1.81 11.18
CA PHE A 43 10.12 2.41 10.59
C PHE A 43 10.60 1.64 9.34
N ALA A 44 10.49 0.32 9.35
CA ALA A 44 10.77 -0.50 8.18
C ALA A 44 9.83 -0.17 7.01
N LEU A 45 8.53 -0.04 7.28
CA LEU A 45 7.53 0.35 6.27
C LEU A 45 7.72 1.77 5.74
N LEU A 46 8.31 2.67 6.51
CA LEU A 46 8.65 4.01 6.05
C LEU A 46 9.57 3.95 4.82
N PHE A 47 10.61 3.11 4.86
CA PHE A 47 11.54 2.96 3.72
C PHE A 47 10.91 2.25 2.53
N GLU A 48 10.00 1.32 2.76
CA GLU A 48 9.21 0.69 1.70
C GLU A 48 8.41 1.71 0.91
N HIS A 49 7.70 2.59 1.61
CA HIS A 49 6.89 3.63 0.98
C HIS A 49 7.74 4.76 0.37
N TYR A 50 8.91 5.02 0.95
CA TYR A 50 9.92 5.87 0.34
C TYR A 50 10.32 5.38 -1.05
N ASP A 51 10.72 4.10 -1.18
CA ASP A 51 11.10 3.49 -2.47
C ASP A 51 9.95 3.56 -3.49
N THR A 52 8.74 3.26 -3.05
CA THR A 52 7.55 3.31 -3.89
C THR A 52 7.26 4.73 -4.42
N SER A 53 7.49 5.75 -3.61
CA SER A 53 7.34 7.16 -3.99
C SER A 53 8.37 7.58 -5.04
N LEU A 54 9.60 7.12 -4.93
CA LEU A 54 10.67 7.48 -5.86
C LEU A 54 10.38 7.07 -7.29
N LEU A 55 9.85 5.85 -7.51
CA LEU A 55 9.58 5.35 -8.85
C LEU A 55 8.61 6.26 -9.62
N GLY A 56 7.53 6.72 -8.98
CA GLY A 56 6.56 7.61 -9.62
C GLY A 56 7.10 9.02 -9.87
N ASN A 57 7.88 9.56 -8.93
CA ASN A 57 8.38 10.93 -8.99
C ASN A 57 9.60 11.06 -9.93
N ALA A 58 10.51 10.08 -9.90
CA ALA A 58 11.76 10.13 -10.66
C ALA A 58 11.66 9.53 -12.07
N LEU A 59 10.48 9.11 -12.53
CA LEU A 59 10.30 8.37 -13.79
C LEU A 59 10.87 9.10 -15.00
N LYS A 60 10.76 10.46 -15.06
CA LYS A 60 11.34 11.27 -16.13
C LYS A 60 12.87 11.12 -16.17
N TYR A 61 13.52 11.33 -15.04
CA TYR A 61 14.99 11.26 -14.93
C TYR A 61 15.53 9.85 -15.18
N ILE A 62 14.80 8.82 -14.75
CA ILE A 62 15.13 7.40 -15.00
C ILE A 62 15.01 7.09 -16.49
N ARG A 63 13.93 7.55 -17.14
CA ARG A 63 13.71 7.39 -18.57
C ARG A 63 14.86 8.00 -19.39
N GLU A 64 15.18 9.25 -19.12
CA GLU A 64 16.23 9.99 -19.83
C GLU A 64 17.60 9.34 -19.68
N ASP A 65 17.97 8.95 -18.47
CA ASP A 65 19.27 8.40 -18.16
C ASP A 65 19.48 6.96 -18.68
N LEU A 66 18.41 6.14 -18.67
CA LEU A 66 18.44 4.76 -19.16
C LEU A 66 18.02 4.62 -20.64
N GLY A 67 17.73 5.72 -21.34
CA GLY A 67 17.35 5.74 -22.74
C GLY A 67 16.05 4.98 -23.05
N ILE A 68 15.05 5.03 -22.14
CA ILE A 68 13.78 4.35 -22.32
C ILE A 68 12.88 5.18 -23.24
N ALA A 69 12.32 4.55 -24.29
CA ALA A 69 11.35 5.23 -25.13
C ALA A 69 10.08 5.55 -24.34
N GLU A 70 9.46 6.70 -24.61
CA GLU A 70 8.20 7.08 -23.94
C GLU A 70 7.10 6.05 -24.15
N THR A 71 7.06 5.47 -25.36
CA THR A 71 6.13 4.39 -25.75
C THR A 71 6.27 3.11 -24.94
N ASP A 72 7.41 2.90 -24.30
CA ASP A 72 7.69 1.69 -23.52
C ASP A 72 7.44 1.86 -22.02
N LEU A 73 7.16 3.09 -21.56
CA LEU A 73 6.99 3.39 -20.14
C LEU A 73 5.86 2.61 -19.49
N GLY A 74 4.76 2.36 -20.22
CA GLY A 74 3.65 1.53 -19.74
C GLY A 74 4.10 0.09 -19.45
N PHE A 75 4.83 -0.52 -20.38
CA PHE A 75 5.38 -1.88 -20.20
C PHE A 75 6.45 -1.93 -19.13
N PHE A 76 7.32 -0.91 -19.06
CA PHE A 76 8.34 -0.77 -18.03
C PHE A 76 7.74 -0.79 -16.63
N GLN A 77 6.72 0.01 -16.39
CA GLN A 77 6.02 0.07 -15.12
C GLN A 77 5.20 -1.21 -14.83
N MET A 78 4.57 -1.81 -15.86
CA MET A 78 3.86 -3.07 -15.75
C MET A 78 4.78 -4.19 -15.24
N LEU A 79 5.96 -4.36 -15.84
CA LEU A 79 6.91 -5.39 -15.44
C LEU A 79 7.33 -5.24 -13.97
N ILE A 80 7.64 -4.01 -13.55
CA ILE A 80 7.96 -3.72 -12.15
C ILE A 80 6.78 -4.12 -11.23
N ARG A 81 5.55 -3.82 -11.64
CA ARG A 81 4.35 -4.15 -10.86
C ARG A 81 4.14 -5.65 -10.71
N LEU A 82 4.41 -6.42 -11.76
CA LEU A 82 4.34 -7.89 -11.74
C LEU A 82 5.35 -8.51 -10.77
N GLY A 83 6.43 -7.80 -10.46
CA GLY A 83 7.38 -8.20 -9.41
C GLY A 83 6.77 -8.38 -8.01
N ALA A 84 5.55 -7.89 -7.77
CA ALA A 84 4.83 -8.16 -6.53
C ALA A 84 4.22 -9.59 -6.46
N LEU A 85 4.02 -10.28 -7.59
CA LEU A 85 3.35 -11.57 -7.63
C LEU A 85 4.06 -12.69 -6.83
N PRO A 86 5.40 -12.83 -6.85
CA PRO A 86 6.07 -13.86 -6.07
C PRO A 86 5.83 -13.74 -4.56
N ALA A 87 5.49 -12.54 -4.05
CA ALA A 87 5.15 -12.36 -2.64
C ALA A 87 3.96 -13.22 -2.21
N PHE A 88 2.97 -13.44 -3.08
CA PHE A 88 1.82 -14.30 -2.79
C PHE A 88 2.19 -15.77 -2.60
N LEU A 89 3.32 -16.20 -3.15
CA LEU A 89 3.88 -17.53 -2.91
C LEU A 89 4.69 -17.58 -1.60
N ILE A 90 5.29 -16.46 -1.18
CA ILE A 90 6.14 -16.38 0.02
C ILE A 90 5.28 -16.20 1.29
N ILE A 91 4.22 -15.38 1.24
CA ILE A 91 3.39 -15.05 2.40
C ILE A 91 2.82 -16.29 3.11
N PRO A 92 2.32 -17.33 2.46
CA PRO A 92 1.83 -18.54 3.14
C PRO A 92 2.89 -19.28 3.98
N PHE A 93 4.16 -19.08 3.68
CA PHE A 93 5.25 -19.67 4.46
C PHE A 93 5.56 -18.93 5.76
N VAL A 94 4.91 -17.80 6.06
CA VAL A 94 5.09 -17.03 7.31
C VAL A 94 4.78 -17.88 8.53
N ASP A 95 3.77 -18.74 8.45
CA ASP A 95 3.40 -19.66 9.53
C ASP A 95 4.40 -20.79 9.73
N ARG A 96 5.18 -21.16 8.71
CA ARG A 96 6.16 -22.24 8.78
C ARG A 96 7.55 -21.75 9.21
N PHE A 97 8.02 -20.63 8.65
CA PHE A 97 9.37 -20.12 8.87
C PHE A 97 9.49 -19.09 10.00
N GLY A 98 8.36 -18.61 10.53
CA GLY A 98 8.29 -17.59 11.57
C GLY A 98 8.21 -16.16 11.02
N ARG A 99 7.45 -15.34 11.72
CA ARG A 99 7.16 -13.95 11.33
C ARG A 99 8.42 -13.10 11.29
N ARG A 100 9.23 -13.20 12.35
CA ARG A 100 10.48 -12.46 12.50
C ARG A 100 11.46 -12.74 11.38
N ARG A 101 11.70 -14.02 11.08
CA ARG A 101 12.71 -14.43 10.10
C ARG A 101 12.35 -13.91 8.70
N LEU A 102 11.11 -14.11 8.28
CA LEU A 102 10.66 -13.67 6.96
C LEU A 102 10.58 -12.15 6.86
N PHE A 103 10.19 -11.44 7.93
CA PHE A 103 10.22 -9.99 7.96
C PHE A 103 11.65 -9.43 7.78
N LEU A 104 12.62 -9.95 8.54
CA LEU A 104 14.01 -9.53 8.40
C LEU A 104 14.60 -9.87 7.03
N LEU A 105 14.26 -11.05 6.47
CA LEU A 105 14.67 -11.42 5.12
C LEU A 105 14.07 -10.47 4.09
N SER A 106 12.80 -10.10 4.24
CA SER A 106 12.15 -9.13 3.37
C SER A 106 12.80 -7.75 3.45
N MET A 107 13.22 -7.32 4.63
CA MET A 107 13.97 -6.08 4.81
C MET A 107 15.34 -6.12 4.12
N ILE A 108 16.04 -7.24 4.19
CA ILE A 108 17.29 -7.42 3.46
C ILE A 108 17.05 -7.37 1.96
N GLY A 109 16.08 -8.14 1.46
CA GLY A 109 15.77 -8.20 0.04
C GLY A 109 15.32 -6.85 -0.53
N LEU A 110 14.44 -6.14 0.19
CA LEU A 110 14.03 -4.77 -0.14
C LEU A 110 15.25 -3.84 -0.22
N SER A 111 16.08 -3.79 0.82
CA SER A 111 17.22 -2.88 0.88
C SER A 111 18.27 -3.17 -0.18
N LEU A 112 18.60 -4.46 -0.40
CA LEU A 112 19.55 -4.85 -1.44
C LEU A 112 18.99 -4.57 -2.84
N GLY A 113 17.70 -4.81 -3.07
CA GLY A 113 17.05 -4.52 -4.35
C GLY A 113 17.02 -3.02 -4.66
N THR A 114 16.64 -2.19 -3.66
CA THR A 114 16.66 -0.72 -3.79
C THR A 114 18.08 -0.21 -4.02
N LEU A 115 19.07 -0.71 -3.25
CA LEU A 115 20.46 -0.35 -3.44
C LEU A 115 21.00 -0.78 -4.81
N ALA A 116 20.69 -2.00 -5.27
CA ALA A 116 21.08 -2.50 -6.59
C ALA A 116 20.46 -1.65 -7.71
N THR A 117 19.25 -1.14 -7.52
CA THR A 117 18.61 -0.22 -8.46
C THR A 117 19.45 1.04 -8.69
N ALA A 118 20.14 1.57 -7.66
CA ALA A 118 21.04 2.72 -7.81
C ALA A 118 22.21 2.48 -8.78
N PHE A 119 22.61 1.22 -8.96
CA PHE A 119 23.71 0.83 -9.86
C PHE A 119 23.23 0.33 -11.23
N SER A 120 21.95 0.39 -11.53
CA SER A 120 21.42 -0.05 -12.81
C SER A 120 21.91 0.84 -13.96
N GLN A 121 22.38 0.21 -15.06
CA GLN A 121 22.91 0.89 -16.23
C GLN A 121 21.99 0.74 -17.46
N THR A 122 20.99 -0.13 -17.36
CA THR A 122 20.03 -0.40 -18.43
C THR A 122 18.62 -0.51 -17.87
N ALA A 123 17.61 -0.29 -18.70
CA ALA A 123 16.20 -0.48 -18.35
C ALA A 123 15.95 -1.91 -17.82
N PHE A 124 16.57 -2.93 -18.42
CA PHE A 124 16.44 -4.31 -17.98
C PHE A 124 16.98 -4.52 -16.56
N HIS A 125 18.18 -4.00 -16.24
CA HIS A 125 18.74 -4.11 -14.89
C HIS A 125 17.87 -3.39 -13.86
N PHE A 126 17.35 -2.21 -14.21
CA PHE A 126 16.45 -1.46 -13.34
C PHE A 126 15.18 -2.25 -13.05
N VAL A 127 14.50 -2.78 -14.09
CA VAL A 127 13.29 -3.58 -13.95
C VAL A 127 13.55 -4.81 -13.09
N ALA A 128 14.63 -5.55 -13.35
CA ALA A 128 14.96 -6.75 -12.60
C ALA A 128 15.17 -6.46 -11.10
N CYS A 129 15.92 -5.41 -10.76
CA CYS A 129 16.13 -4.98 -9.38
C CYS A 129 14.83 -4.53 -8.73
N GLN A 130 14.01 -3.76 -9.43
CA GLN A 130 12.73 -3.28 -8.91
C GLN A 130 11.70 -4.41 -8.77
N MET A 131 11.69 -5.41 -9.64
CA MET A 131 10.83 -6.60 -9.48
C MET A 131 11.16 -7.35 -8.18
N VAL A 132 12.47 -7.58 -7.91
CA VAL A 132 12.91 -8.19 -6.65
C VAL A 132 12.50 -7.32 -5.46
N THR A 133 12.74 -6.00 -5.54
CA THR A 133 12.32 -5.05 -4.50
C THR A 133 10.83 -5.15 -4.23
N ARG A 134 9.98 -5.15 -5.26
CA ARG A 134 8.51 -5.25 -5.13
C ARG A 134 8.04 -6.55 -4.48
N THR A 135 8.71 -7.67 -4.76
CA THR A 135 8.42 -8.94 -4.06
C THR A 135 8.59 -8.77 -2.55
N PHE A 136 9.72 -8.21 -2.12
CA PHE A 136 10.01 -8.06 -0.69
C PHE A 136 9.24 -6.92 -0.03
N VAL A 137 8.93 -5.85 -0.75
CA VAL A 137 8.02 -4.76 -0.33
C VAL A 137 6.66 -5.35 0.08
N LEU A 138 5.99 -6.08 -0.80
CA LEU A 138 4.68 -6.65 -0.49
C LEU A 138 4.75 -7.69 0.63
N THR A 139 5.82 -8.50 0.66
CA THR A 139 6.02 -9.50 1.71
C THR A 139 6.22 -8.82 3.07
N ALA A 140 7.05 -7.78 3.17
CA ALA A 140 7.29 -7.05 4.41
C ALA A 140 6.01 -6.38 4.94
N SER A 141 5.25 -5.71 4.06
CA SER A 141 3.96 -5.08 4.40
C SER A 141 2.96 -6.08 4.98
N ALA A 142 2.80 -7.24 4.33
CA ALA A 142 1.87 -8.26 4.79
C ALA A 142 2.27 -8.81 6.17
N ILE A 143 3.57 -9.11 6.38
CA ILE A 143 4.07 -9.61 7.64
C ILE A 143 3.99 -8.55 8.74
N ALA A 144 4.23 -7.28 8.43
CA ALA A 144 4.12 -6.17 9.37
C ALA A 144 2.73 -6.10 10.02
N VAL A 145 1.68 -6.24 9.20
CA VAL A 145 0.29 -6.27 9.70
C VAL A 145 0.06 -7.47 10.62
N VAL A 146 0.61 -8.65 10.28
CA VAL A 146 0.51 -9.85 11.13
C VAL A 146 1.23 -9.65 12.46
N ILE A 147 2.47 -9.15 12.46
CA ILE A 147 3.24 -8.89 13.68
C ILE A 147 2.46 -7.94 14.59
N VAL A 148 1.97 -6.83 14.06
CA VAL A 148 1.22 -5.84 14.85
C VAL A 148 -0.08 -6.43 15.40
N ALA A 149 -0.79 -7.26 14.63
CA ALA A 149 -2.01 -7.92 15.08
C ALA A 149 -1.77 -9.00 16.16
N GLU A 150 -0.59 -9.65 16.16
CA GLU A 150 -0.23 -10.67 17.14
C GLU A 150 0.38 -10.10 18.42
N GLU A 151 1.18 -9.03 18.32
CA GLU A 151 1.89 -8.43 19.45
C GLU A 151 1.01 -7.46 20.25
N LEU A 152 0.10 -6.75 19.60
CA LEU A 152 -0.74 -5.78 20.31
C LEU A 152 -1.98 -6.42 20.95
N PRO A 153 -2.40 -5.93 22.14
CA PRO A 153 -3.66 -6.30 22.75
C PRO A 153 -4.85 -6.08 21.79
N ALA A 154 -5.89 -6.90 21.93
CA ALA A 154 -7.07 -6.84 21.04
C ALA A 154 -7.69 -5.44 20.93
N SER A 155 -7.72 -4.68 22.05
CA SER A 155 -8.20 -3.30 22.15
C SER A 155 -7.35 -2.29 21.38
N ALA A 156 -6.06 -2.56 21.15
CA ALA A 156 -5.10 -1.65 20.53
C ALA A 156 -4.72 -2.03 19.08
N ARG A 157 -5.16 -3.19 18.56
CA ARG A 157 -4.82 -3.67 17.21
C ARG A 157 -5.20 -2.68 16.13
N GLY A 158 -6.41 -2.15 16.19
CA GLY A 158 -6.89 -1.15 15.22
C GLY A 158 -6.04 0.12 15.22
N TRP A 159 -5.63 0.59 16.40
CA TRP A 159 -4.71 1.71 16.55
C TRP A 159 -3.32 1.37 15.96
N GLY A 160 -2.77 0.19 16.23
CA GLY A 160 -1.49 -0.25 15.68
C GLY A 160 -1.48 -0.32 14.16
N ILE A 161 -2.52 -0.89 13.54
CA ILE A 161 -2.69 -0.92 12.08
C ILE A 161 -2.83 0.50 11.51
N GLY A 162 -3.54 1.38 12.20
CA GLY A 162 -3.61 2.80 11.84
C GLY A 162 -2.24 3.49 11.87
N MET A 163 -1.39 3.13 12.84
CA MET A 163 0.00 3.61 12.90
C MET A 163 0.84 3.14 11.71
N LEU A 164 0.71 1.87 11.29
CA LEU A 164 1.37 1.40 10.07
C LEU A 164 0.98 2.27 8.87
N ALA A 165 -0.31 2.52 8.67
CA ALA A 165 -0.80 3.34 7.56
C ALA A 165 -0.30 4.80 7.63
N ALA A 166 -0.30 5.40 8.82
CA ALA A 166 0.16 6.77 9.02
C ALA A 166 1.65 6.94 8.72
N VAL A 167 2.50 6.03 9.21
CA VAL A 167 3.95 6.07 8.95
C VAL A 167 4.27 5.73 7.49
N SER A 168 3.48 4.87 6.86
CA SER A 168 3.54 4.63 5.41
C SER A 168 3.31 5.92 4.61
N ALA A 169 2.32 6.72 4.98
CA ALA A 169 2.07 8.01 4.34
C ALA A 169 3.24 8.99 4.54
N ILE A 170 3.87 8.99 5.73
CA ILE A 170 5.10 9.76 6.00
C ILE A 170 6.24 9.28 5.10
N GLY A 171 6.40 7.97 4.88
CA GLY A 171 7.39 7.41 3.98
C GLY A 171 7.22 7.91 2.53
N HIS A 172 5.99 7.95 2.04
CA HIS A 172 5.68 8.55 0.74
C HIS A 172 6.04 10.04 0.67
N GLY A 173 5.68 10.81 1.70
CA GLY A 173 6.03 12.22 1.82
C GLY A 173 7.54 12.45 1.89
N LEU A 174 8.27 11.57 2.60
CA LEU A 174 9.73 11.63 2.67
C LEU A 174 10.36 11.39 1.29
N GLY A 175 9.87 10.40 0.53
CA GLY A 175 10.32 10.15 -0.84
C GLY A 175 10.10 11.35 -1.74
N ALA A 176 8.94 12.01 -1.65
CA ALA A 176 8.67 13.25 -2.38
C ALA A 176 9.57 14.39 -1.92
N ALA A 177 9.77 14.58 -0.60
CA ALA A 177 10.64 15.62 -0.06
C ALA A 177 12.10 15.42 -0.50
N MET A 178 12.61 14.19 -0.44
CA MET A 178 13.99 13.91 -0.91
C MET A 178 14.14 14.06 -2.43
N PHE A 179 13.08 13.77 -3.19
CA PHE A 179 13.05 13.98 -4.62
C PHE A 179 13.25 15.45 -5.02
N SER A 180 12.82 16.42 -4.20
CA SER A 180 13.05 17.85 -4.47
C SER A 180 14.53 18.23 -4.62
N ALA A 181 15.42 17.43 -4.07
CA ALA A 181 16.88 17.64 -4.14
C ALA A 181 17.55 16.92 -5.32
N ILE A 182 16.79 16.27 -6.23
CA ILE A 182 17.34 15.40 -7.28
C ILE A 182 18.36 16.11 -8.18
N GLU A 183 18.14 17.39 -8.45
CA GLU A 183 18.99 18.19 -9.34
C GLU A 183 20.33 18.61 -8.69
N VAL A 184 20.39 18.66 -7.36
CA VAL A 184 21.61 19.02 -6.61
C VAL A 184 22.39 17.79 -6.14
N LEU A 185 21.82 16.59 -6.25
CA LEU A 185 22.48 15.35 -5.87
C LEU A 185 23.49 14.91 -6.94
N PRO A 186 24.69 14.44 -6.56
CA PRO A 186 25.80 14.18 -7.50
C PRO A 186 25.49 13.11 -8.56
N TYR A 187 24.58 12.18 -8.25
CA TYR A 187 24.16 11.10 -9.17
C TYR A 187 22.65 11.10 -9.41
N GLY A 188 21.98 12.26 -9.21
CA GLY A 188 20.55 12.41 -9.43
C GLY A 188 19.70 11.34 -8.72
N TRP A 189 18.82 10.68 -9.47
CA TRP A 189 17.92 9.65 -8.94
C TRP A 189 18.66 8.45 -8.31
N ARG A 190 19.86 8.13 -8.76
CA ARG A 190 20.67 7.04 -8.18
C ARG A 190 21.04 7.30 -6.72
N SER A 191 21.36 8.56 -6.37
CA SER A 191 21.63 8.94 -4.99
C SER A 191 20.43 8.70 -4.08
N LEU A 192 19.22 8.92 -4.58
CA LEU A 192 17.99 8.66 -3.83
C LEU A 192 17.77 7.15 -3.59
N TYR A 193 18.00 6.31 -4.59
CA TYR A 193 17.93 4.84 -4.42
C TYR A 193 19.06 4.29 -3.54
N ALA A 194 20.24 4.92 -3.54
CA ALA A 194 21.34 4.53 -2.66
C ALA A 194 20.98 4.64 -1.16
N LEU A 195 20.05 5.50 -0.77
CA LEU A 195 19.52 5.58 0.60
C LEU A 195 18.79 4.30 1.04
N GLY A 196 18.43 3.42 0.12
CA GLY A 196 17.94 2.06 0.40
C GLY A 196 18.92 1.21 1.24
N VAL A 197 20.17 1.60 1.36
CA VAL A 197 21.13 0.97 2.28
C VAL A 197 20.79 1.19 3.76
N ILE A 198 20.06 2.25 4.11
CA ILE A 198 19.80 2.63 5.51
C ILE A 198 19.12 1.50 6.32
N PRO A 199 18.03 0.86 5.85
CA PRO A 199 17.43 -0.26 6.59
C PRO A 199 18.40 -1.43 6.76
N LEU A 200 19.31 -1.66 5.82
CA LEU A 200 20.34 -2.71 5.91
C LEU A 200 21.34 -2.39 7.01
N LEU A 201 21.80 -1.15 7.13
CA LEU A 201 22.69 -0.70 8.20
C LEU A 201 22.04 -0.80 9.58
N LEU A 202 20.73 -0.62 9.64
CA LEU A 202 19.93 -0.74 10.86
C LEU A 202 19.50 -2.18 11.19
N LEU A 203 19.78 -3.14 10.31
CA LEU A 203 19.39 -4.54 10.47
C LEU A 203 19.84 -5.16 11.80
N PRO A 204 21.07 -4.91 12.34
CA PRO A 204 21.46 -5.42 13.65
C PRO A 204 20.54 -4.93 14.78
N MET A 205 20.05 -3.69 14.67
CA MET A 205 19.11 -3.10 15.62
C MET A 205 17.74 -3.75 15.52
N PHE A 206 17.23 -3.98 14.31
CA PHE A 206 15.98 -4.73 14.07
C PHE A 206 16.08 -6.16 14.65
N ARG A 207 17.18 -6.88 14.38
CA ARG A 207 17.40 -8.24 14.91
C ARG A 207 17.39 -8.31 16.43
N ARG A 208 17.82 -7.27 17.12
CA ARG A 208 17.84 -7.20 18.58
C ARG A 208 16.46 -6.98 19.19
N HIS A 209 15.61 -6.18 18.54
CA HIS A 209 14.36 -5.68 19.13
C HIS A 209 13.12 -6.40 18.62
N ILE A 210 13.13 -6.88 17.38
CA ILE A 210 12.02 -7.70 16.85
C ILE A 210 12.29 -9.14 17.28
N LYS A 211 11.51 -9.62 18.25
CA LYS A 211 11.50 -11.03 18.68
C LYS A 211 10.48 -11.81 17.85
N GLU A 212 10.57 -13.14 17.91
CA GLU A 212 9.51 -13.97 17.34
C GLU A 212 8.23 -13.80 18.16
N THR A 213 7.06 -13.80 17.50
CA THR A 213 5.80 -13.54 18.16
C THR A 213 5.48 -14.63 19.19
N ALA A 214 4.95 -14.25 20.35
CA ALA A 214 4.61 -15.18 21.42
C ALA A 214 3.60 -16.26 20.96
N ARG A 215 2.76 -15.93 19.98
CA ARG A 215 1.80 -16.86 19.40
C ARG A 215 2.49 -17.95 18.58
N PHE A 216 3.49 -17.59 17.79
CA PHE A 216 4.28 -18.56 17.00
C PHE A 216 5.12 -19.45 17.90
N GLN A 217 5.71 -18.91 18.97
CA GLN A 217 6.47 -19.70 19.95
C GLN A 217 5.58 -20.75 20.62
N ARG A 218 4.38 -20.40 21.08
CA ARG A 218 3.41 -21.36 21.61
C ARG A 218 3.06 -22.46 20.63
N HIS A 219 2.84 -22.10 19.36
CA HIS A 219 2.56 -23.09 18.32
C HIS A 219 3.71 -24.08 18.10
N LEU A 220 4.95 -23.64 18.20
CA LEU A 220 6.12 -24.51 18.14
C LEU A 220 6.24 -25.41 19.37
N ASP A 221 5.96 -24.87 20.56
CA ASP A 221 5.99 -25.62 21.83
C ASP A 221 4.91 -26.70 21.83
N ASP A 222 3.69 -26.38 21.40
CA ASP A 222 2.56 -27.30 21.27
C ASP A 222 2.85 -28.42 20.24
N SER A 223 3.51 -28.08 19.12
CA SER A 223 3.90 -29.04 18.07
C SER A 223 5.08 -29.93 18.49
N GLY A 224 5.96 -29.43 19.35
CA GLY A 224 7.11 -30.18 19.89
C GLY A 224 6.78 -31.11 21.07
N ALA A 225 5.64 -30.91 21.72
CA ALA A 225 5.23 -31.68 22.89
C ALA A 225 4.53 -33.03 22.57
N GLY A 226 4.69 -33.58 21.36
CA GLY A 226 4.28 -34.94 21.03
C GLY A 226 2.78 -35.23 21.13
N GLY A 227 1.94 -34.24 20.82
CA GLY A 227 0.49 -34.45 20.73
C GLY A 227 0.14 -35.28 19.49
N GLU A 228 -0.29 -36.52 19.67
CA GLU A 228 -0.95 -37.41 18.69
C GLU A 228 -2.28 -36.80 18.21
N GLY A 229 -2.24 -35.59 17.70
CA GLY A 229 -3.39 -34.81 17.24
C GLY A 229 -3.03 -33.84 16.12
N ALA A 230 -1.80 -33.91 15.60
CA ALA A 230 -1.48 -33.30 14.32
C ALA A 230 -2.13 -34.16 13.23
N GLU A 231 -3.50 -34.12 13.17
CA GLU A 231 -4.17 -34.46 11.94
C GLU A 231 -3.49 -33.67 10.83
N ASP A 232 -3.00 -34.43 9.91
CA ASP A 232 -2.34 -34.10 8.67
C ASP A 232 -3.13 -33.03 7.89
N HIS A 233 -3.16 -31.80 8.41
CA HIS A 233 -3.60 -30.63 7.68
C HIS A 233 -2.55 -30.30 6.62
N HIS A 234 -2.31 -31.26 5.71
CA HIS A 234 -1.99 -30.97 4.33
C HIS A 234 -3.15 -30.18 3.69
N THR A 235 -3.59 -29.11 4.36
CA THR A 235 -4.48 -28.12 3.74
C THR A 235 -3.68 -27.58 2.56
N ARG A 236 -4.05 -28.08 1.38
CA ARG A 236 -3.45 -27.64 0.13
C ARG A 236 -3.45 -26.12 0.17
N TRP A 237 -2.31 -25.47 -0.09
CA TRP A 237 -2.12 -24.01 0.02
C TRP A 237 -3.22 -23.18 -0.67
N TYR A 238 -3.96 -23.78 -1.62
CA TYR A 238 -5.10 -23.19 -2.33
C TYR A 238 -6.47 -23.51 -1.69
N SER A 239 -6.53 -24.35 -0.65
CA SER A 239 -7.82 -24.72 -0.03
C SER A 239 -8.59 -23.53 0.55
N PRO A 240 -7.94 -22.50 1.13
CA PRO A 240 -8.66 -21.30 1.56
C PRO A 240 -9.26 -20.51 0.38
N LEU A 241 -8.56 -20.48 -0.77
CA LEU A 241 -9.02 -19.81 -1.99
C LEU A 241 -10.23 -20.55 -2.61
N SER A 242 -10.16 -21.87 -2.69
CA SER A 242 -11.26 -22.67 -3.22
C SER A 242 -12.49 -22.63 -2.31
N ALA A 243 -12.31 -22.68 -0.99
CA ALA A 243 -13.38 -22.53 -0.02
C ALA A 243 -14.02 -21.13 -0.12
N PHE A 244 -13.21 -20.07 -0.21
CA PHE A 244 -13.67 -18.70 -0.42
C PHE A 244 -14.52 -18.55 -1.68
N ALA A 245 -14.04 -19.07 -2.81
CA ALA A 245 -14.75 -19.01 -4.09
C ALA A 245 -16.04 -19.82 -4.10
N ASN A 246 -16.06 -20.99 -3.44
CA ASN A 246 -17.20 -21.87 -3.44
C ASN A 246 -18.31 -21.46 -2.44
N THR A 247 -17.94 -20.84 -1.32
CA THR A 247 -18.92 -20.46 -0.29
C THR A 247 -19.80 -19.28 -0.74
N HIS A 248 -19.21 -18.28 -1.42
CA HIS A 248 -19.92 -17.09 -1.87
C HIS A 248 -19.45 -16.65 -3.27
N PRO A 249 -19.71 -17.41 -4.34
CA PRO A 249 -19.09 -17.20 -5.65
C PRO A 249 -19.42 -15.85 -6.27
N ARG A 250 -20.66 -15.38 -6.13
CA ARG A 250 -21.07 -14.08 -6.68
C ARG A 250 -20.39 -12.90 -5.97
N ARG A 251 -20.24 -12.97 -4.63
CA ARG A 251 -19.58 -11.95 -3.85
C ARG A 251 -18.07 -11.95 -4.11
N ALA A 252 -17.45 -13.15 -4.20
CA ALA A 252 -16.05 -13.32 -4.52
C ALA A 252 -15.73 -12.74 -5.91
N LEU A 253 -16.51 -13.09 -6.94
CA LEU A 253 -16.35 -12.57 -8.29
C LEU A 253 -16.57 -11.06 -8.36
N GLY A 254 -17.62 -10.53 -7.73
CA GLY A 254 -17.88 -9.09 -7.69
C GLY A 254 -16.74 -8.31 -7.03
N MET A 255 -16.17 -8.83 -5.91
CA MET A 255 -15.04 -8.20 -5.21
C MET A 255 -13.76 -8.25 -6.04
N THR A 256 -13.52 -9.34 -6.75
CA THR A 256 -12.40 -9.52 -7.69
C THR A 256 -12.45 -8.46 -8.81
N ILE A 257 -13.61 -8.33 -9.47
CA ILE A 257 -13.80 -7.33 -10.54
C ILE A 257 -13.67 -5.91 -10.00
N LEU A 258 -14.29 -5.61 -8.84
CA LEU A 258 -14.21 -4.30 -8.20
C LEU A 258 -12.76 -3.91 -7.88
N ALA A 259 -11.99 -4.81 -7.25
CA ALA A 259 -10.60 -4.56 -6.89
C ALA A 259 -9.72 -4.36 -8.13
N ALA A 260 -9.86 -5.24 -9.13
CA ALA A 260 -9.07 -5.18 -10.35
C ALA A 260 -9.35 -3.89 -11.14
N THR A 261 -10.63 -3.54 -11.34
CA THR A 261 -11.00 -2.36 -12.16
C THR A 261 -10.73 -1.03 -11.45
N ALA A 262 -10.89 -0.97 -10.12
CA ALA A 262 -10.49 0.19 -9.34
C ALA A 262 -8.97 0.42 -9.43
N SER A 263 -8.18 -0.62 -9.20
CA SER A 263 -6.72 -0.53 -9.23
C SER A 263 -6.19 -0.25 -10.63
N LEU A 264 -6.80 -0.83 -11.67
CA LEU A 264 -6.49 -0.57 -13.07
C LEU A 264 -6.53 0.92 -13.39
N GLY A 265 -7.61 1.61 -13.01
CA GLY A 265 -7.75 3.05 -13.24
C GLY A 265 -6.86 3.89 -12.31
N HIS A 266 -6.82 3.58 -11.02
CA HIS A 266 -6.06 4.36 -10.03
C HIS A 266 -4.56 4.35 -10.31
N VAL A 267 -3.98 3.17 -10.55
CA VAL A 267 -2.52 3.01 -10.63
C VAL A 267 -1.96 3.67 -11.89
N VAL A 268 -2.65 3.60 -13.01
CA VAL A 268 -2.20 4.26 -14.25
C VAL A 268 -2.11 5.77 -14.05
N VAL A 269 -3.14 6.40 -13.49
CA VAL A 269 -3.15 7.85 -13.20
C VAL A 269 -2.00 8.23 -12.27
N LEU A 270 -1.81 7.49 -11.17
CA LEU A 270 -0.78 7.81 -10.16
C LEU A 270 0.63 7.59 -10.67
N SER A 271 0.86 6.54 -11.43
CA SER A 271 2.20 6.17 -11.91
C SER A 271 2.80 7.18 -12.87
N PHE A 272 1.96 7.87 -13.63
CA PHE A 272 2.40 8.83 -14.66
C PHE A 272 2.25 10.29 -14.25
N THR A 273 1.69 10.60 -13.09
CA THR A 273 1.50 11.98 -12.63
C THR A 273 2.80 12.77 -12.58
N GLY A 274 3.83 12.21 -11.93
CA GLY A 274 5.14 12.87 -11.83
C GLY A 274 5.76 13.10 -13.20
N TYR A 275 5.75 12.07 -14.05
CA TYR A 275 6.25 12.17 -15.42
C TYR A 275 5.51 13.27 -16.21
N PHE A 276 4.15 13.26 -16.19
CA PHE A 276 3.33 14.21 -16.92
C PHE A 276 3.59 15.66 -16.48
N VAL A 277 3.66 15.91 -15.19
CA VAL A 277 3.88 17.27 -14.65
C VAL A 277 5.26 17.80 -14.99
N LEU A 278 6.31 16.95 -14.90
CA LEU A 278 7.70 17.35 -15.20
C LEU A 278 7.95 17.48 -16.70
N GLU A 279 7.39 16.59 -17.53
CA GLU A 279 7.67 16.55 -18.96
C GLU A 279 6.78 17.51 -19.76
N TYR A 280 5.45 17.47 -19.51
CA TYR A 280 4.49 18.23 -20.32
C TYR A 280 4.26 19.65 -19.81
N HIS A 281 4.39 19.89 -18.49
CA HIS A 281 4.22 21.23 -17.91
C HIS A 281 5.54 21.90 -17.53
N GLY A 282 6.68 21.21 -17.64
CA GLY A 282 7.99 21.76 -17.36
C GLY A 282 8.20 22.18 -15.89
N TRP A 283 7.50 21.51 -14.96
CA TRP A 283 7.67 21.79 -13.54
C TRP A 283 9.03 21.33 -13.06
N GLU A 284 9.56 22.03 -12.06
CA GLU A 284 10.76 21.61 -11.35
C GLU A 284 10.45 20.55 -10.28
N ALA A 285 11.46 19.79 -9.88
CA ALA A 285 11.34 18.70 -8.92
C ALA A 285 10.72 19.14 -7.59
N TYR A 286 11.05 20.35 -7.10
CA TYR A 286 10.48 20.86 -5.85
C TYR A 286 8.97 21.15 -5.95
N GLN A 287 8.48 21.62 -7.10
CA GLN A 287 7.07 21.91 -7.34
C GLN A 287 6.25 20.61 -7.32
N LEU A 288 6.74 19.56 -7.99
CA LEU A 288 6.14 18.23 -7.93
C LEU A 288 6.14 17.71 -6.48
N SER A 289 7.24 17.85 -5.76
CA SER A 289 7.35 17.41 -4.37
C SER A 289 6.33 18.09 -3.48
N MET A 290 6.17 19.41 -3.60
CA MET A 290 5.16 20.16 -2.86
C MET A 290 3.74 19.71 -3.19
N MET A 291 3.45 19.48 -4.48
CA MET A 291 2.15 18.95 -4.91
C MET A 291 1.86 17.60 -4.26
N VAL A 292 2.82 16.66 -4.27
CA VAL A 292 2.65 15.32 -3.69
C VAL A 292 2.45 15.38 -2.17
N ILE A 293 3.21 16.21 -1.46
CA ILE A 293 3.11 16.37 0.00
C ILE A 293 1.74 16.98 0.39
N VAL A 294 1.35 18.07 -0.28
CA VAL A 294 0.06 18.73 0.01
C VAL A 294 -1.10 17.79 -0.30
N ALA A 295 -1.07 17.12 -1.45
CA ALA A 295 -2.12 16.18 -1.82
C ALA A 295 -2.16 14.95 -0.88
N GLY A 296 -1.00 14.46 -0.44
CA GLY A 296 -0.92 13.39 0.57
C GLY A 296 -1.63 13.76 1.87
N ALA A 297 -1.39 14.99 2.36
CA ALA A 297 -2.06 15.50 3.56
C ALA A 297 -3.58 15.60 3.37
N VAL A 298 -4.05 16.10 2.22
CA VAL A 298 -5.48 16.16 1.86
C VAL A 298 -6.06 14.75 1.72
N GLY A 299 -5.31 13.82 1.13
CA GLY A 299 -5.72 12.42 0.94
C GLY A 299 -6.03 11.69 2.25
N VAL A 300 -5.25 11.94 3.31
CA VAL A 300 -5.57 11.41 4.66
C VAL A 300 -6.97 11.88 5.12
N GLY A 301 -7.34 13.12 4.81
CA GLY A 301 -8.69 13.63 5.01
C GLY A 301 -9.75 12.81 4.27
N GLY A 302 -9.44 12.35 3.05
CA GLY A 302 -10.31 11.48 2.24
C GLY A 302 -10.69 10.18 2.96
N ASN A 303 -9.71 9.52 3.61
CA ASN A 303 -9.96 8.32 4.41
C ASN A 303 -10.98 8.57 5.54
N VAL A 304 -10.78 9.67 6.28
CA VAL A 304 -11.63 10.02 7.44
C VAL A 304 -13.03 10.42 6.99
N VAL A 305 -13.13 11.23 5.94
CA VAL A 305 -14.41 11.72 5.41
C VAL A 305 -15.20 10.55 4.82
N ALA A 306 -14.56 9.71 4.00
CA ALA A 306 -15.21 8.55 3.40
C ALA A 306 -15.74 7.58 4.46
N GLY A 307 -14.95 7.26 5.48
CA GLY A 307 -15.38 6.39 6.58
C GLY A 307 -16.60 6.95 7.31
N ARG A 308 -16.53 8.21 7.77
CA ARG A 308 -17.65 8.84 8.49
C ARG A 308 -18.91 9.00 7.63
N LEU A 309 -18.72 9.36 6.35
CA LEU A 309 -19.83 9.54 5.44
C LEU A 309 -20.48 8.19 5.11
N ALA A 310 -19.68 7.14 4.94
CA ALA A 310 -20.16 5.79 4.70
C ALA A 310 -21.01 5.24 5.86
N ASP A 311 -20.64 5.56 7.09
CA ASP A 311 -21.42 5.18 8.28
C ASP A 311 -22.76 5.93 8.36
N ARG A 312 -22.86 7.13 7.78
CA ARG A 312 -24.09 7.97 7.80
C ARG A 312 -24.99 7.78 6.59
N VAL A 313 -24.42 7.71 5.39
CA VAL A 313 -25.16 7.69 4.11
C VAL A 313 -25.26 6.29 3.52
N GLY A 314 -24.30 5.45 3.83
CA GLY A 314 -24.18 4.08 3.33
C GLY A 314 -22.90 3.88 2.50
N ARG A 315 -22.34 2.65 2.58
CA ARG A 315 -21.08 2.33 1.93
C ARG A 315 -21.17 2.33 0.40
N ARG A 316 -22.28 1.86 -0.14
CA ARG A 316 -22.50 1.78 -1.59
C ARG A 316 -22.53 3.16 -2.25
N ARG A 317 -23.33 4.11 -1.68
CA ARG A 317 -23.47 5.47 -2.25
C ARG A 317 -22.17 6.24 -2.17
N VAL A 318 -21.51 6.21 -1.01
CA VAL A 318 -20.25 6.93 -0.80
C VAL A 318 -19.16 6.34 -1.69
N GLY A 319 -18.99 5.02 -1.73
CA GLY A 319 -18.01 4.36 -2.58
C GLY A 319 -18.24 4.67 -4.07
N PHE A 320 -19.50 4.61 -4.52
CA PHE A 320 -19.86 4.99 -5.89
C PHE A 320 -19.42 6.43 -6.22
N THR A 321 -19.74 7.38 -5.34
CA THR A 321 -19.38 8.80 -5.58
C THR A 321 -17.86 8.98 -5.67
N PHE A 322 -17.10 8.38 -4.76
CA PHE A 322 -15.63 8.51 -4.77
C PHE A 322 -15.01 7.88 -6.02
N LEU A 323 -15.45 6.68 -6.41
CA LEU A 323 -14.94 5.98 -7.60
C LEU A 323 -15.40 6.65 -8.91
N ALA A 324 -16.59 7.24 -8.95
CA ALA A 324 -17.12 7.91 -10.14
C ALA A 324 -16.53 9.32 -10.36
N VAL A 325 -16.18 10.03 -9.29
CA VAL A 325 -15.53 11.36 -9.40
C VAL A 325 -14.08 11.22 -9.86
N PHE A 326 -13.40 10.11 -9.55
CA PHE A 326 -12.00 9.91 -9.87
C PHE A 326 -11.66 10.09 -11.36
N PRO A 327 -12.33 9.45 -12.34
CA PRO A 327 -12.00 9.61 -13.76
C PRO A 327 -12.28 11.02 -14.29
N VAL A 328 -13.27 11.73 -13.72
CA VAL A 328 -13.52 13.15 -14.03
C VAL A 328 -12.33 14.00 -13.57
N GLY A 329 -11.85 13.77 -12.34
CA GLY A 329 -10.65 14.41 -11.82
C GLY A 329 -9.41 14.09 -12.66
N ALA A 330 -9.26 12.84 -13.10
CA ALA A 330 -8.16 12.41 -13.97
C ALA A 330 -8.21 13.12 -15.33
N TRP A 331 -9.39 13.22 -15.94
CA TRP A 331 -9.54 13.94 -17.19
C TRP A 331 -9.17 15.41 -17.04
N LEU A 332 -9.68 16.08 -16.02
CA LEU A 332 -9.35 17.48 -15.73
C LEU A 332 -7.84 17.68 -15.44
N PHE A 333 -7.21 16.74 -14.74
CA PHE A 333 -5.79 16.82 -14.41
C PHE A 333 -4.89 16.71 -15.66
N TYR A 334 -5.14 15.73 -16.52
CA TYR A 334 -4.32 15.48 -17.71
C TYR A 334 -4.63 16.41 -18.90
N ASN A 335 -5.72 17.18 -18.84
CA ASN A 335 -6.09 18.15 -19.89
C ASN A 335 -6.22 19.59 -19.36
N GLY A 336 -6.01 19.80 -18.06
CA GLY A 336 -6.17 21.10 -17.43
C GLY A 336 -4.91 21.98 -17.50
N PRO A 337 -5.03 23.27 -17.19
CA PRO A 337 -3.92 24.19 -17.15
C PRO A 337 -3.01 23.93 -15.93
N GLY A 338 -1.70 24.25 -16.06
CA GLY A 338 -0.70 23.98 -15.03
C GLY A 338 -1.02 24.53 -13.64
N TRP A 339 -1.69 25.67 -13.53
CA TRP A 339 -2.06 26.27 -12.23
C TRP A 339 -3.08 25.44 -11.44
N SER A 340 -3.88 24.62 -12.10
CA SER A 340 -4.92 23.78 -11.44
C SER A 340 -4.41 22.43 -10.97
N LEU A 341 -3.23 21.99 -11.39
CA LEU A 341 -2.73 20.61 -11.17
C LEU A 341 -2.65 20.23 -9.70
N THR A 342 -2.17 21.13 -8.83
CA THR A 342 -2.06 20.83 -7.39
C THR A 342 -3.43 20.56 -6.76
N VAL A 343 -4.45 21.36 -7.11
CA VAL A 343 -5.81 21.20 -6.58
C VAL A 343 -6.45 19.92 -7.13
N LEU A 344 -6.32 19.68 -8.43
CA LEU A 344 -6.87 18.49 -9.09
C LEU A 344 -6.19 17.21 -8.58
N TRP A 345 -4.88 17.26 -8.36
CA TRP A 345 -4.16 16.15 -7.73
C TRP A 345 -4.63 15.86 -6.31
N ALA A 346 -4.86 16.91 -5.51
CA ALA A 346 -5.42 16.74 -4.17
C ALA A 346 -6.81 16.09 -4.21
N VAL A 347 -7.67 16.45 -5.17
CA VAL A 347 -8.98 15.81 -5.38
C VAL A 347 -8.81 14.35 -5.79
N LEU A 348 -7.88 14.03 -6.69
CA LEU A 348 -7.59 12.65 -7.12
C LEU A 348 -7.14 11.77 -5.96
N VAL A 349 -6.17 12.24 -5.19
CA VAL A 349 -5.67 11.48 -4.02
C VAL A 349 -6.76 11.33 -2.95
N PHE A 350 -7.54 12.39 -2.70
CA PHE A 350 -8.68 12.35 -1.77
C PHE A 350 -9.72 11.31 -2.17
N THR A 351 -10.15 11.32 -3.44
CA THR A 351 -11.18 10.40 -3.94
C THR A 351 -10.68 8.96 -4.00
N MET A 352 -9.44 8.75 -4.43
CA MET A 352 -8.82 7.43 -4.43
C MET A 352 -8.70 6.84 -3.03
N MET A 353 -8.15 7.59 -2.06
CA MET A 353 -8.00 7.10 -0.69
C MET A 353 -9.35 6.80 -0.05
N GLY A 354 -10.35 7.68 -0.25
CA GLY A 354 -11.70 7.45 0.23
C GLY A 354 -12.36 6.22 -0.40
N GLY A 355 -12.21 6.03 -1.70
CA GLY A 355 -12.69 4.83 -2.41
C GLY A 355 -12.05 3.54 -1.87
N ASN A 356 -10.73 3.55 -1.67
CA ASN A 356 -9.99 2.40 -1.14
C ASN A 356 -10.43 2.00 0.28
N VAL A 357 -10.75 2.97 1.15
CA VAL A 357 -11.30 2.67 2.50
C VAL A 357 -12.62 1.92 2.39
N ILE A 358 -13.51 2.33 1.48
CA ILE A 358 -14.79 1.65 1.27
C ILE A 358 -14.60 0.24 0.73
N ILE A 359 -13.71 0.05 -0.24
CA ILE A 359 -13.39 -1.27 -0.81
C ILE A 359 -12.86 -2.22 0.27
N ARG A 360 -11.93 -1.75 1.12
CA ARG A 360 -11.36 -2.54 2.21
C ARG A 360 -12.39 -2.84 3.30
N ALA A 361 -13.25 -1.89 3.65
CA ALA A 361 -14.35 -2.11 4.59
C ALA A 361 -15.30 -3.19 4.08
N LEU A 362 -15.75 -3.10 2.82
CA LEU A 362 -16.60 -4.11 2.20
C LEU A 362 -15.94 -5.49 2.15
N SER A 363 -14.65 -5.57 1.83
CA SER A 363 -13.88 -6.82 1.83
C SER A 363 -13.90 -7.51 3.21
N SER A 364 -13.90 -6.74 4.29
CA SER A 364 -13.93 -7.27 5.66
C SER A 364 -15.35 -7.60 6.17
N GLU A 365 -16.37 -6.92 5.64
CA GLU A 365 -17.77 -7.04 6.10
C GLU A 365 -18.60 -8.08 5.34
N LEU A 366 -18.26 -8.31 4.05
CA LEU A 366 -19.00 -9.23 3.18
C LEU A 366 -18.70 -10.70 3.41
N PHE A 367 -17.60 -11.01 4.12
CA PHE A 367 -17.14 -12.38 4.32
C PHE A 367 -17.03 -12.74 5.80
N PRO A 368 -17.35 -14.02 6.17
CA PRO A 368 -17.21 -14.54 7.52
C PRO A 368 -15.79 -14.35 8.05
N THR A 369 -15.65 -14.31 9.37
CA THR A 369 -14.35 -14.11 10.06
C THR A 369 -13.29 -15.12 9.62
N SER A 370 -13.69 -16.38 9.36
CA SER A 370 -12.81 -17.46 8.85
C SER A 370 -12.21 -17.18 7.47
N HIS A 371 -12.86 -16.37 6.64
CA HIS A 371 -12.42 -16.08 5.27
C HIS A 371 -11.87 -14.67 5.05
N ARG A 372 -11.86 -13.82 6.09
CA ARG A 372 -11.38 -12.41 5.97
C ARG A 372 -9.94 -12.28 5.50
N GLY A 373 -9.04 -13.13 6.02
CA GLY A 373 -7.64 -13.14 5.59
C GLY A 373 -7.50 -13.49 4.11
N THR A 374 -8.21 -14.52 3.67
CA THR A 374 -8.25 -14.94 2.25
C THR A 374 -8.85 -13.86 1.37
N SER A 375 -9.96 -13.24 1.80
CA SER A 375 -10.59 -12.12 1.08
C SER A 375 -9.63 -10.95 0.88
N THR A 376 -8.90 -10.55 1.93
CA THR A 376 -7.90 -9.49 1.84
C THR A 376 -6.73 -9.87 0.93
N GLY A 377 -6.26 -11.12 0.98
CA GLY A 377 -5.22 -11.62 0.08
C GLY A 377 -5.65 -11.58 -1.39
N VAL A 378 -6.87 -12.05 -1.68
CA VAL A 378 -7.47 -11.98 -3.03
C VAL A 378 -7.62 -10.53 -3.49
N LEU A 379 -8.08 -9.63 -2.61
CA LEU A 379 -8.19 -8.22 -2.93
C LEU A 379 -6.84 -7.65 -3.40
N VAL A 380 -5.77 -7.84 -2.64
CA VAL A 380 -4.43 -7.32 -2.97
C VAL A 380 -3.87 -7.95 -4.24
N LEU A 381 -4.12 -9.25 -4.46
CA LEU A 381 -3.74 -9.93 -5.70
C LEU A 381 -4.45 -9.31 -6.90
N MET A 382 -5.75 -9.08 -6.81
CA MET A 382 -6.54 -8.50 -7.89
C MET A 382 -6.21 -7.03 -8.12
N GLU A 383 -5.93 -6.26 -7.06
CA GLU A 383 -5.36 -4.91 -7.17
C GLU A 383 -4.03 -4.92 -7.93
N THR A 384 -3.16 -5.90 -7.67
CA THR A 384 -1.87 -6.03 -8.36
C THR A 384 -2.03 -6.38 -9.84
N LEU A 385 -2.89 -7.34 -10.15
CA LEU A 385 -3.17 -7.77 -11.54
C LEU A 385 -3.90 -6.66 -12.31
N GLY A 386 -4.88 -6.00 -11.70
CA GLY A 386 -5.59 -4.88 -12.30
C GLY A 386 -4.65 -3.72 -12.63
N ALA A 387 -3.75 -3.36 -11.70
CA ALA A 387 -2.73 -2.35 -11.92
C ALA A 387 -1.80 -2.72 -13.08
N ALA A 388 -1.31 -3.97 -13.12
CA ALA A 388 -0.45 -4.44 -14.20
C ALA A 388 -1.18 -4.42 -15.55
N LEU A 389 -2.45 -4.86 -15.58
CA LEU A 389 -3.28 -4.81 -16.79
C LEU A 389 -3.49 -3.37 -17.28
N GLY A 390 -3.75 -2.43 -16.39
CA GLY A 390 -3.91 -1.01 -16.76
C GLY A 390 -2.64 -0.43 -17.39
N LEU A 391 -1.49 -0.71 -16.80
CA LEU A 391 -0.19 -0.31 -17.32
C LEU A 391 0.14 -0.99 -18.65
N PHE A 392 -0.24 -2.28 -18.80
CA PHE A 392 -0.12 -3.00 -20.08
C PHE A 392 -0.95 -2.37 -21.18
N ILE A 393 -2.24 -2.07 -20.89
CA ILE A 393 -3.13 -1.40 -21.85
C ILE A 393 -2.56 -0.04 -22.24
N LEU A 394 -2.04 0.74 -21.27
CA LEU A 394 -1.39 2.02 -21.55
C LEU A 394 -0.18 1.82 -22.48
N GLY A 395 0.69 0.83 -22.22
CA GLY A 395 1.83 0.53 -23.07
C GLY A 395 1.42 0.18 -24.52
N MET A 396 0.38 -0.62 -24.68
CA MET A 396 -0.17 -0.93 -26.01
C MET A 396 -0.68 0.30 -26.75
N LEU A 397 -1.39 1.20 -26.05
CA LEU A 397 -1.94 2.41 -26.64
C LEU A 397 -0.86 3.44 -26.97
N GLN A 398 0.17 3.58 -26.12
CA GLN A 398 1.29 4.48 -26.36
C GLN A 398 2.08 4.13 -27.64
N GLN A 399 2.19 2.84 -27.98
CA GLN A 399 2.87 2.42 -29.20
C GLN A 399 2.13 2.85 -30.47
N GLN A 400 0.84 3.15 -30.39
CA GLN A 400 0.04 3.57 -31.55
C GLN A 400 0.13 5.07 -31.83
N GLU A 401 -0.11 5.92 -30.82
CA GLU A 401 -0.24 7.38 -31.00
C GLU A 401 0.54 8.23 -29.96
N GLY A 402 1.07 7.63 -28.88
CA GLY A 402 1.97 8.29 -27.92
C GLY A 402 1.34 9.32 -26.97
N ASP A 403 0.03 9.58 -26.99
CA ASP A 403 -0.61 10.64 -26.21
C ASP A 403 -1.08 10.20 -24.83
N LEU A 404 -0.27 10.49 -23.80
CA LEU A 404 -0.58 10.19 -22.40
C LEU A 404 -1.80 10.96 -21.88
N SER A 405 -1.97 12.23 -22.33
CA SER A 405 -3.06 13.10 -21.84
C SER A 405 -4.43 12.55 -22.21
N ARG A 406 -4.50 11.80 -23.30
CA ARG A 406 -5.71 11.14 -23.80
C ARG A 406 -5.93 9.76 -23.16
N TYR A 407 -4.90 8.91 -23.14
CA TYR A 407 -5.08 7.50 -22.78
C TYR A 407 -5.18 7.26 -21.27
N ILE A 408 -4.46 8.01 -20.45
CA ILE A 408 -4.53 7.85 -19.00
C ILE A 408 -5.95 8.13 -18.47
N PRO A 409 -6.62 9.24 -18.81
CA PRO A 409 -8.01 9.45 -18.42
C PRO A 409 -8.98 8.39 -18.96
N MET A 410 -8.78 7.90 -20.19
CA MET A 410 -9.61 6.83 -20.76
C MET A 410 -9.51 5.54 -19.94
N ILE A 411 -8.31 5.13 -19.57
CA ILE A 411 -8.09 3.94 -18.75
C ILE A 411 -8.69 4.14 -17.36
N SER A 412 -8.66 5.35 -16.81
CA SER A 412 -9.26 5.65 -15.51
C SER A 412 -10.77 5.43 -15.46
N LEU A 413 -11.47 5.42 -16.61
CA LEU A 413 -12.90 5.09 -16.72
C LEU A 413 -13.22 3.67 -16.18
N ALA A 414 -12.24 2.79 -16.09
CA ALA A 414 -12.40 1.49 -15.44
C ALA A 414 -12.90 1.60 -13.99
N THR A 415 -12.62 2.70 -13.30
CA THR A 415 -13.15 2.96 -11.95
C THR A 415 -14.68 3.10 -11.93
N LEU A 416 -15.33 3.44 -13.06
CA LEU A 416 -16.79 3.44 -13.19
C LEU A 416 -17.35 2.01 -13.14
N ILE A 417 -16.62 1.03 -13.69
CA ILE A 417 -16.99 -0.38 -13.57
C ILE A 417 -16.94 -0.77 -12.09
N ALA A 418 -15.85 -0.41 -11.38
CA ALA A 418 -15.75 -0.62 -9.95
C ALA A 418 -16.88 0.06 -9.17
N ALA A 419 -17.24 1.29 -9.52
CA ALA A 419 -18.36 2.01 -8.93
C ALA A 419 -19.69 1.27 -9.14
N ALA A 420 -19.96 0.78 -10.34
CA ALA A 420 -21.16 0.01 -10.66
C ALA A 420 -21.22 -1.32 -9.88
N MET A 421 -20.07 -2.01 -9.73
CA MET A 421 -19.99 -3.26 -8.97
C MET A 421 -20.42 -3.10 -7.51
N LEU A 422 -20.28 -1.92 -6.90
CA LEU A 422 -20.76 -1.67 -5.54
C LEU A 422 -22.26 -1.91 -5.37
N TYR A 423 -23.05 -1.74 -6.42
CA TYR A 423 -24.49 -1.97 -6.37
C TYR A 423 -24.89 -3.45 -6.39
N LEU A 424 -23.98 -4.36 -6.72
CA LEU A 424 -24.20 -5.80 -6.65
C LEU A 424 -24.10 -6.33 -5.21
N PHE A 425 -23.47 -5.58 -4.30
CA PHE A 425 -23.33 -5.98 -2.91
C PHE A 425 -24.50 -5.46 -2.07
N PRO A 426 -24.87 -6.16 -0.98
CA PRO A 426 -25.83 -5.64 -0.01
C PRO A 426 -25.26 -4.39 0.67
N GLU A 427 -26.13 -3.47 1.12
CA GLU A 427 -25.70 -2.36 1.97
C GLU A 427 -25.37 -2.90 3.36
N THR A 428 -24.14 -2.63 3.82
CA THR A 428 -23.61 -3.18 5.08
C THR A 428 -23.72 -2.20 6.24
N ARG A 429 -24.19 -0.98 6.00
CA ARG A 429 -24.33 0.07 7.00
C ARG A 429 -25.12 -0.42 8.23
N GLN A 430 -24.49 -0.31 9.42
CA GLN A 430 -25.12 -0.62 10.74
C GLN A 430 -25.77 -2.01 10.82
N ARG A 431 -25.32 -2.99 10.02
CA ARG A 431 -25.77 -4.38 10.12
C ARG A 431 -24.74 -5.20 10.89
N GLU A 432 -25.22 -6.11 11.72
CA GLU A 432 -24.36 -7.08 12.37
C GLU A 432 -23.76 -8.04 11.33
N LEU A 433 -22.46 -8.32 11.47
CA LEU A 433 -21.68 -9.11 10.51
C LEU A 433 -22.25 -10.52 10.30
N GLU A 434 -22.83 -11.10 11.37
CA GLU A 434 -23.43 -12.43 11.36
C GLU A 434 -24.70 -12.46 10.50
N SER A 435 -25.49 -11.38 10.49
CA SER A 435 -26.70 -11.29 9.66
C SER A 435 -26.40 -11.19 8.17
N LEU A 436 -25.23 -10.66 7.81
CA LEU A 436 -24.77 -10.53 6.42
C LEU A 436 -24.21 -11.84 5.87
N SER A 437 -23.62 -12.69 6.72
CA SER A 437 -23.07 -13.99 6.34
C SER A 437 -24.18 -15.03 6.09
N ALA A 438 -25.34 -14.88 6.73
CA ALA A 438 -26.49 -15.81 6.60
C ALA A 438 -27.38 -15.53 5.37
N SER A 439 -27.24 -14.38 4.70
CA SER A 439 -28.11 -13.92 3.60
C SER A 439 -27.54 -14.13 2.20
N GLY A 440 -26.55 -15.04 2.01
CA GLY A 440 -25.87 -15.28 0.75
C GLY A 440 -26.16 -16.61 0.10
#